data_d0eb59258ec60655f065157d275ab4ca
#
_entry.id   d0eb59258ec60655f065157d275ab4ca
#
_cell.length_a   1.000
_cell.length_b   1.000
_cell.length_c   1.000
_cell.angle_alpha   90.00
_cell.angle_beta   90.00
_cell.angle_gamma   90.00
#
_symmetry.space_group_name_H-M   'P 1'
#
loop_
_entity.id
_entity.type
_entity.pdbx_description
1 polymer ?
#
loop_
_entity_poly.entity_id
_entity_poly.type
_entity_poly.pdbx_seq_one_letter_code
_entity_poly.pdbx_strand_id
1 'polypeptide(L)'
;GEVYALAMFFMTIIIWGATRWYRAEGPLADRWLIFIAFMVGLSMGAHLLSMLAIPFVGMMVYARHNEFSWQSFLIAVAVSFGVLVFVLQGIFTGIVNIFAQFDYLFVNGFELGKGMGVWFAVIALFSALILFLLSFHDAQKAKVFRQVAAFLVVVLMLGSVLYDQDNGGLGGRALRFFCMSAMAFAISRADNFAALAYRATLGIMFLIIGYSSYTMVPFR
;
A
#
# COMPACT_ATOMS: atom_id res chain seq x y z
N GLY A 1 19.17 15.67 -16.22
CA GLY A 1 17.96 16.02 -17.01
C GLY A 1 16.94 14.89 -17.11
N GLU A 2 17.37 13.66 -17.39
CA GLU A 2 16.49 12.53 -17.74
C GLU A 2 15.56 12.09 -16.59
N VAL A 3 16.07 12.06 -15.35
CA VAL A 3 15.30 11.64 -14.17
C VAL A 3 14.12 12.58 -13.90
N TYR A 4 14.31 13.89 -14.08
CA TYR A 4 13.23 14.86 -13.92
C TYR A 4 12.19 14.77 -15.05
N ALA A 5 12.64 14.50 -16.28
CA ALA A 5 11.71 14.30 -17.40
C ALA A 5 10.82 13.07 -17.16
N LEU A 6 11.38 11.99 -16.64
CA LEU A 6 10.64 10.79 -16.28
C LEU A 6 9.65 11.04 -15.13
N ALA A 7 10.07 11.80 -14.10
CA ALA A 7 9.18 12.18 -13.01
C ALA A 7 7.99 13.03 -13.50
N MET A 8 8.24 14.01 -14.38
CA MET A 8 7.19 14.82 -15.01
C MET A 8 6.25 13.98 -15.87
N PHE A 9 6.77 13.01 -16.61
CA PHE A 9 5.97 12.08 -17.40
C PHE A 9 5.01 11.28 -16.50
N PHE A 10 5.49 10.66 -15.42
CA PHE A 10 4.63 9.92 -14.50
C PHE A 10 3.60 10.83 -13.82
N MET A 11 4.01 12.01 -13.36
CA MET A 11 3.09 12.99 -12.77
C MET A 11 1.97 13.35 -13.74
N THR A 12 2.31 13.60 -15.01
CA THR A 12 1.33 13.93 -16.06
C THR A 12 0.34 12.78 -16.29
N ILE A 13 0.82 11.52 -16.34
CA ILE A 13 -0.04 10.34 -16.49
C ILE A 13 -0.97 10.18 -15.29
N ILE A 14 -0.47 10.36 -14.07
CA ILE A 14 -1.29 10.27 -12.84
C ILE A 14 -2.38 11.35 -12.87
N ILE A 15 -2.05 12.59 -13.20
CA ILE A 15 -3.01 13.70 -13.31
C ILE A 15 -4.04 13.41 -14.41
N TRP A 16 -3.60 12.93 -15.57
CA TRP A 16 -4.50 12.53 -16.65
C TRP A 16 -5.43 11.39 -16.21
N GLY A 17 -4.91 10.36 -15.55
CA GLY A 17 -5.71 9.28 -14.98
C GLY A 17 -6.74 9.80 -13.97
N ALA A 18 -6.36 10.74 -13.10
CA ALA A 18 -7.24 11.37 -12.14
C ALA A 18 -8.38 12.16 -12.81
N THR A 19 -8.10 12.89 -13.90
CA THR A 19 -9.14 13.58 -14.67
C THR A 19 -10.10 12.62 -15.37
N ARG A 20 -9.60 11.48 -15.85
CA ARG A 20 -10.44 10.40 -16.41
C ARG A 20 -11.30 9.76 -15.33
N TRP A 21 -10.72 9.45 -14.18
CA TRP A 21 -11.47 8.96 -13.02
C TRP A 21 -12.57 9.93 -12.58
N TYR A 22 -12.29 11.22 -12.54
CA TYR A 22 -13.25 12.24 -12.12
C TYR A 22 -14.53 12.23 -12.98
N ARG A 23 -14.40 11.94 -14.28
CA ARG A 23 -15.49 11.88 -15.25
C ARG A 23 -16.11 10.49 -15.41
N ALA A 24 -15.46 9.45 -14.90
CA ALA A 24 -15.90 8.08 -15.06
C ALA A 24 -16.94 7.71 -14.00
N GLU A 25 -17.86 6.81 -14.35
CA GLU A 25 -18.89 6.28 -13.43
C GLU A 25 -18.79 4.76 -13.34
N GLY A 26 -19.35 4.22 -12.23
CA GLY A 26 -19.42 2.78 -12.02
C GLY A 26 -18.08 2.04 -12.08
N PRO A 27 -18.02 0.83 -12.67
CA PRO A 27 -16.81 0.00 -12.70
C PRO A 27 -15.65 0.64 -13.45
N LEU A 28 -15.91 1.59 -14.34
CA LEU A 28 -14.86 2.31 -15.07
C LEU A 28 -14.07 3.24 -14.15
N ALA A 29 -14.73 3.85 -13.17
CA ALA A 29 -14.06 4.67 -12.17
C ALA A 29 -13.08 3.83 -11.35
N ASP A 30 -13.47 2.62 -10.92
CA ASP A 30 -12.60 1.73 -10.15
C ASP A 30 -11.34 1.32 -10.95
N ARG A 31 -11.48 1.09 -12.26
CA ARG A 31 -10.32 0.79 -13.13
C ARG A 31 -9.33 1.95 -13.20
N TRP A 32 -9.82 3.19 -13.24
CA TRP A 32 -8.94 4.36 -13.23
C TRP A 32 -8.23 4.55 -11.89
N LEU A 33 -8.88 4.26 -10.76
CA LEU A 33 -8.22 4.28 -9.44
C LEU A 33 -7.09 3.25 -9.34
N ILE A 34 -7.33 2.03 -9.84
CA ILE A 34 -6.31 0.98 -9.89
C ILE A 34 -5.13 1.41 -10.77
N PHE A 35 -5.41 2.00 -11.95
CA PHE A 35 -4.39 2.52 -12.85
C PHE A 35 -3.56 3.62 -12.17
N ILE A 36 -4.20 4.58 -11.48
CA ILE A 36 -3.51 5.64 -10.73
C ILE A 36 -2.61 5.04 -9.66
N ALA A 37 -3.12 4.08 -8.87
CA ALA A 37 -2.35 3.43 -7.82
C ALA A 37 -1.11 2.69 -8.39
N PHE A 38 -1.28 1.97 -9.50
CA PHE A 38 -0.16 1.32 -10.20
C PHE A 38 0.89 2.32 -10.69
N MET A 39 0.46 3.43 -11.32
CA MET A 39 1.35 4.48 -11.82
C MET A 39 2.09 5.19 -10.69
N VAL A 40 1.43 5.41 -9.55
CA VAL A 40 2.07 5.94 -8.33
C VAL A 40 3.17 4.99 -7.86
N GLY A 41 2.89 3.69 -7.77
CA GLY A 41 3.89 2.69 -7.40
C GLY A 41 5.08 2.66 -8.36
N LEU A 42 4.82 2.64 -9.67
CA LEU A 42 5.85 2.63 -10.70
C LEU A 42 6.70 3.91 -10.69
N SER A 43 6.09 5.06 -10.44
CA SER A 43 6.76 6.36 -10.42
C SER A 43 7.74 6.54 -9.26
N MET A 44 7.55 5.80 -8.17
CA MET A 44 8.46 5.80 -7.02
C MET A 44 9.88 5.41 -7.42
N GLY A 45 9.98 4.48 -8.38
CA GLY A 45 11.25 4.06 -8.95
C GLY A 45 11.96 5.12 -9.78
N ALA A 46 11.23 6.07 -10.31
CA ALA A 46 11.82 7.13 -11.11
C ALA A 46 12.32 8.31 -10.27
N HIS A 47 11.45 8.87 -9.45
CA HIS A 47 11.79 10.00 -8.58
C HIS A 47 10.70 10.28 -7.54
N LEU A 48 11.14 10.59 -6.31
CA LEU A 48 10.26 10.90 -5.18
C LEU A 48 9.31 12.09 -5.47
N LEU A 49 9.72 13.03 -6.33
CA LEU A 49 8.93 14.21 -6.70
C LEU A 49 7.57 13.84 -7.30
N SER A 50 7.46 12.73 -8.02
CA SER A 50 6.19 12.28 -8.61
C SER A 50 5.12 11.93 -7.56
N MET A 51 5.53 11.66 -6.31
CA MET A 51 4.61 11.41 -5.20
C MET A 51 3.74 12.62 -4.83
N LEU A 52 4.16 13.83 -5.21
CA LEU A 52 3.34 15.04 -5.03
C LEU A 52 2.01 14.98 -5.84
N ALA A 53 1.89 14.05 -6.77
CA ALA A 53 0.61 13.79 -7.42
C ALA A 53 -0.44 13.18 -6.46
N ILE A 54 -0.04 12.53 -5.36
CA ILE A 54 -0.97 11.92 -4.39
C ILE A 54 -1.88 12.96 -3.73
N PRO A 55 -1.38 14.09 -3.17
CA PRO A 55 -2.24 15.15 -2.66
C PRO A 55 -3.18 15.73 -3.72
N PHE A 56 -2.73 15.85 -4.97
CA PHE A 56 -3.59 16.28 -6.07
C PHE A 56 -4.75 15.31 -6.31
N VAL A 57 -4.47 13.99 -6.36
CA VAL A 57 -5.52 12.96 -6.49
C VAL A 57 -6.48 13.02 -5.31
N GLY A 58 -5.99 13.20 -4.08
CA GLY A 58 -6.81 13.37 -2.89
C GLY A 58 -7.75 14.57 -2.98
N MET A 59 -7.26 15.69 -3.50
CA MET A 59 -8.09 16.89 -3.74
C MET A 59 -9.12 16.66 -4.85
N MET A 60 -8.82 15.89 -5.88
CA MET A 60 -9.80 15.48 -6.90
C MET A 60 -10.89 14.60 -6.30
N VAL A 61 -10.54 13.70 -5.36
CA VAL A 61 -11.53 12.89 -4.63
C VAL A 61 -12.46 13.77 -3.79
N TYR A 62 -11.90 14.74 -3.09
CA TYR A 62 -12.70 15.71 -2.33
C TYR A 62 -13.66 16.49 -3.23
N ALA A 63 -13.17 17.07 -4.33
CA ALA A 63 -13.97 17.87 -5.25
C ALA A 63 -15.09 17.09 -5.94
N ARG A 64 -14.94 15.76 -6.06
CA ARG A 64 -15.98 14.90 -6.64
C ARG A 64 -17.13 14.60 -5.69
N HIS A 65 -16.88 14.53 -4.38
CA HIS A 65 -17.83 14.00 -3.41
C HIS A 65 -18.36 15.04 -2.42
N ASN A 66 -17.78 16.24 -2.38
CA ASN A 66 -18.11 17.24 -1.38
C ASN A 66 -18.34 18.62 -2.01
N GLU A 67 -19.31 19.34 -1.47
CA GLU A 67 -19.44 20.76 -1.72
C GLU A 67 -18.33 21.55 -1.02
N PHE A 68 -17.93 22.69 -1.60
CA PHE A 68 -16.85 23.48 -1.06
C PHE A 68 -17.22 24.10 0.28
N SER A 69 -16.41 23.84 1.29
CA SER A 69 -16.40 24.50 2.59
C SER A 69 -14.96 24.65 3.06
N TRP A 70 -14.60 25.80 3.63
CA TRP A 70 -13.23 26.02 4.11
C TRP A 70 -12.76 24.95 5.12
N GLN A 71 -13.63 24.51 6.02
CA GLN A 71 -13.30 23.46 6.98
C GLN A 71 -13.06 22.12 6.29
N SER A 72 -13.98 21.68 5.43
CA SER A 72 -13.83 20.41 4.71
C SER A 72 -12.66 20.44 3.72
N PHE A 73 -12.36 21.57 3.11
CA PHE A 73 -11.20 21.78 2.26
C PHE A 73 -9.89 21.58 3.03
N LEU A 74 -9.73 22.25 4.19
CA LEU A 74 -8.52 22.10 5.03
C LEU A 74 -8.34 20.67 5.54
N ILE A 75 -9.45 20.01 5.93
CA ILE A 75 -9.41 18.59 6.32
C ILE A 75 -8.99 17.72 5.14
N ALA A 76 -9.52 17.95 3.95
CA ALA A 76 -9.16 17.20 2.75
C ALA A 76 -7.68 17.36 2.39
N VAL A 77 -7.13 18.58 2.50
CA VAL A 77 -5.69 18.83 2.33
C VAL A 77 -4.90 18.04 3.35
N ALA A 78 -5.22 18.14 4.64
CA ALA A 78 -4.52 17.42 5.71
C ALA A 78 -4.58 15.89 5.50
N VAL A 79 -5.75 15.34 5.16
CA VAL A 79 -5.93 13.91 4.86
C VAL A 79 -5.11 13.50 3.64
N SER A 80 -5.09 14.30 2.57
CA SER A 80 -4.34 14.00 1.34
C SER A 80 -2.83 13.95 1.59
N PHE A 81 -2.29 14.86 2.40
CA PHE A 81 -0.90 14.79 2.85
C PHE A 81 -0.66 13.63 3.83
N GLY A 82 -1.62 13.32 4.69
CA GLY A 82 -1.57 12.14 5.54
C GLY A 82 -1.47 10.84 4.73
N VAL A 83 -2.23 10.72 3.65
CA VAL A 83 -2.15 9.60 2.70
C VAL A 83 -0.77 9.54 2.04
N LEU A 84 -0.20 10.69 1.62
CA LEU A 84 1.15 10.74 1.08
C LEU A 84 2.17 10.19 2.08
N VAL A 85 2.15 10.64 3.33
CA VAL A 85 3.05 10.16 4.38
C VAL A 85 2.82 8.67 4.66
N PHE A 86 1.57 8.22 4.71
CA PHE A 86 1.25 6.80 4.89
C PHE A 86 1.78 5.93 3.74
N VAL A 87 1.66 6.36 2.50
CA VAL A 87 2.20 5.64 1.34
C VAL A 87 3.73 5.57 1.42
N LEU A 88 4.40 6.69 1.71
CA LEU A 88 5.86 6.74 1.77
C LEU A 88 6.43 5.92 2.94
N GLN A 89 5.93 6.16 4.14
CA GLN A 89 6.49 5.56 5.36
C GLN A 89 5.85 4.20 5.69
N GLY A 90 4.54 4.08 5.51
CA GLY A 90 3.82 2.87 5.84
C GLY A 90 3.96 1.79 4.79
N ILE A 91 3.73 2.12 3.51
CA ILE A 91 3.73 1.11 2.45
C ILE A 91 5.16 0.88 1.96
N PHE A 92 5.82 1.89 1.39
CA PHE A 92 7.12 1.66 0.75
C PHE A 92 8.22 1.30 1.76
N THR A 93 8.45 2.14 2.76
CA THR A 93 9.45 1.87 3.79
C THR A 93 9.08 0.64 4.62
N GLY A 94 7.80 0.48 4.95
CA GLY A 94 7.29 -0.64 5.73
C GLY A 94 7.50 -1.99 5.04
N ILE A 95 7.18 -2.10 3.76
CA ILE A 95 7.36 -3.36 2.98
C ILE A 95 8.83 -3.73 2.86
N VAL A 96 9.69 -2.76 2.53
CA VAL A 96 11.14 -3.03 2.44
C VAL A 96 11.69 -3.50 3.79
N ASN A 97 11.27 -2.89 4.89
CA ASN A 97 11.68 -3.31 6.23
C ASN A 97 11.17 -4.72 6.57
N ILE A 98 9.91 -5.05 6.26
CA ILE A 98 9.37 -6.40 6.47
C ILE A 98 10.22 -7.42 5.71
N PHE A 99 10.53 -7.17 4.44
CA PHE A 99 11.33 -8.08 3.63
C PHE A 99 12.75 -8.26 4.20
N ALA A 100 13.40 -7.17 4.59
CA ALA A 100 14.73 -7.21 5.18
C ALA A 100 14.75 -7.99 6.52
N GLN A 101 13.74 -7.79 7.38
CA GLN A 101 13.67 -8.46 8.68
C GLN A 101 13.41 -9.96 8.53
N PHE A 102 12.56 -10.35 7.58
CA PHE A 102 12.33 -11.77 7.30
C PHE A 102 13.58 -12.44 6.71
N ASP A 103 14.31 -11.77 5.83
CA ASP A 103 15.55 -12.32 5.31
C ASP A 103 16.58 -12.50 6.42
N TYR A 104 16.67 -11.52 7.31
CA TYR A 104 17.56 -11.58 8.48
C TYR A 104 17.18 -12.72 9.43
N LEU A 105 15.88 -12.92 9.71
CA LEU A 105 15.37 -14.03 10.51
C LEU A 105 15.72 -15.39 9.88
N PHE A 106 15.54 -15.52 8.56
CA PHE A 106 15.78 -16.78 7.86
C PHE A 106 17.27 -17.11 7.79
N VAL A 107 18.12 -16.13 7.56
CA VAL A 107 19.58 -16.35 7.48
C VAL A 107 20.17 -16.61 8.86
N ASN A 108 19.84 -15.82 9.87
CA ASN A 108 20.48 -15.90 11.19
C ASN A 108 19.74 -16.79 12.20
N GLY A 109 18.41 -16.96 12.01
CA GLY A 109 17.60 -17.80 12.92
C GLY A 109 17.45 -19.24 12.45
N PHE A 110 17.33 -19.42 11.13
CA PHE A 110 17.11 -20.75 10.54
C PHE A 110 18.27 -21.25 9.68
N GLU A 111 19.38 -20.48 9.58
CA GLU A 111 20.56 -20.81 8.77
C GLU A 111 20.25 -21.09 7.30
N LEU A 112 19.20 -20.44 6.76
CA LEU A 112 18.75 -20.60 5.38
C LEU A 112 19.48 -19.65 4.44
N GLY A 113 19.39 -19.89 3.14
CA GLY A 113 20.04 -19.07 2.12
C GLY A 113 19.45 -17.65 2.05
N LYS A 114 20.30 -16.67 1.71
CA LYS A 114 19.89 -15.26 1.49
C LYS A 114 18.78 -15.17 0.46
N GLY A 115 17.81 -14.31 0.70
CA GLY A 115 16.65 -14.07 -0.15
C GLY A 115 15.44 -14.98 0.15
N MET A 116 15.60 -16.09 0.88
CA MET A 116 14.49 -16.99 1.18
C MET A 116 13.43 -16.32 2.09
N GLY A 117 13.88 -15.50 3.05
CA GLY A 117 13.00 -14.73 3.92
C GLY A 117 12.21 -13.68 3.14
N VAL A 118 12.82 -13.03 2.15
CA VAL A 118 12.13 -12.09 1.25
C VAL A 118 11.03 -12.80 0.48
N TRP A 119 11.32 -13.94 -0.14
CA TRP A 119 10.30 -14.70 -0.90
C TRP A 119 9.15 -15.16 0.00
N PHE A 120 9.46 -15.63 1.21
CA PHE A 120 8.41 -15.96 2.17
C PHE A 120 7.51 -14.76 2.47
N ALA A 121 8.11 -13.60 2.78
CA ALA A 121 7.34 -12.38 3.10
C ALA A 121 6.52 -11.87 1.91
N VAL A 122 7.06 -11.94 0.68
CA VAL A 122 6.33 -11.59 -0.55
C VAL A 122 5.12 -12.51 -0.73
N ILE A 123 5.33 -13.83 -0.65
CA ILE A 123 4.24 -14.81 -0.81
C ILE A 123 3.18 -14.61 0.27
N ALA A 124 3.58 -14.42 1.53
CA ALA A 124 2.66 -14.20 2.63
C ALA A 124 1.84 -12.91 2.45
N LEU A 125 2.49 -11.82 2.04
CA LEU A 125 1.83 -10.53 1.81
C LEU A 125 0.80 -10.63 0.68
N PHE A 126 1.20 -11.15 -0.49
CA PHE A 126 0.28 -11.28 -1.62
C PHE A 126 -0.84 -12.29 -1.34
N SER A 127 -0.54 -13.38 -0.63
CA SER A 127 -1.57 -14.34 -0.20
C SER A 127 -2.59 -13.68 0.72
N ALA A 128 -2.15 -12.85 1.68
CA ALA A 128 -3.05 -12.12 2.56
C ALA A 128 -3.96 -11.16 1.77
N LEU A 129 -3.40 -10.39 0.82
CA LEU A 129 -4.16 -9.45 -0.02
C LEU A 129 -5.17 -10.19 -0.92
N ILE A 130 -4.75 -11.29 -1.57
CA ILE A 130 -5.61 -12.09 -2.45
C ILE A 130 -6.74 -12.75 -1.66
N LEU A 131 -6.44 -13.40 -0.53
CA LEU A 131 -7.45 -14.03 0.32
C LEU A 131 -8.45 -13.00 0.84
N PHE A 132 -7.98 -11.81 1.20
CA PHE A 132 -8.87 -10.74 1.62
C PHE A 132 -9.78 -10.28 0.48
N LEU A 133 -9.28 -10.13 -0.74
CA LEU A 133 -10.09 -9.82 -1.93
C LEU A 133 -11.10 -10.94 -2.24
N LEU A 134 -10.70 -12.21 -2.17
CA LEU A 134 -11.58 -13.34 -2.39
C LEU A 134 -12.70 -13.42 -1.35
N SER A 135 -12.49 -12.92 -0.14
CA SER A 135 -13.52 -12.87 0.89
C SER A 135 -14.76 -12.02 0.52
N PHE A 136 -14.65 -11.16 -0.49
CA PHE A 136 -15.80 -10.37 -1.00
C PHE A 136 -16.55 -11.07 -2.12
N HIS A 137 -15.99 -12.14 -2.70
CA HIS A 137 -16.62 -12.87 -3.80
C HIS A 137 -17.32 -14.16 -3.35
N ASP A 138 -16.83 -14.81 -2.30
CA ASP A 138 -17.37 -16.07 -1.78
C ASP A 138 -17.87 -15.90 -0.35
N ALA A 139 -19.18 -15.65 -0.19
CA ALA A 139 -19.80 -15.43 1.11
C ALA A 139 -19.68 -16.64 2.06
N GLN A 140 -19.62 -17.89 1.52
CA GLN A 140 -19.50 -19.09 2.34
C GLN A 140 -18.11 -19.20 2.97
N LYS A 141 -17.07 -18.79 2.25
CA LYS A 141 -15.67 -18.86 2.69
C LYS A 141 -15.13 -17.53 3.23
N ALA A 142 -15.92 -16.47 3.17
CA ALA A 142 -15.50 -15.11 3.54
C ALA A 142 -14.84 -15.06 4.93
N LYS A 143 -15.44 -15.69 5.93
CA LYS A 143 -14.92 -15.72 7.31
C LYS A 143 -13.55 -16.40 7.37
N VAL A 144 -13.40 -17.56 6.72
CA VAL A 144 -12.13 -18.30 6.70
C VAL A 144 -11.05 -17.50 5.98
N PHE A 145 -11.36 -16.94 4.82
CA PHE A 145 -10.41 -16.13 4.05
C PHE A 145 -9.91 -14.92 4.84
N ARG A 146 -10.79 -14.22 5.54
CA ARG A 146 -10.42 -13.09 6.40
C ARG A 146 -9.58 -13.52 7.60
N GLN A 147 -9.92 -14.65 8.23
CA GLN A 147 -9.12 -15.17 9.35
C GLN A 147 -7.71 -15.55 8.91
N VAL A 148 -7.55 -16.21 7.76
CA VAL A 148 -6.24 -16.57 7.23
C VAL A 148 -5.48 -15.32 6.79
N ALA A 149 -6.13 -14.36 6.12
CA ALA A 149 -5.50 -13.10 5.75
C ALA A 149 -5.01 -12.31 6.99
N ALA A 150 -5.85 -12.20 8.03
CA ALA A 150 -5.48 -11.56 9.29
C ALA A 150 -4.32 -12.29 9.99
N PHE A 151 -4.33 -13.62 9.99
CA PHE A 151 -3.23 -14.44 10.54
C PHE A 151 -1.91 -14.17 9.81
N LEU A 152 -1.91 -14.13 8.47
CA LEU A 152 -0.71 -13.80 7.68
C LEU A 152 -0.20 -12.40 7.98
N VAL A 153 -1.08 -11.41 8.14
CA VAL A 153 -0.70 -10.05 8.55
C VAL A 153 -0.06 -10.06 9.93
N VAL A 154 -0.61 -10.82 10.89
CA VAL A 154 -0.03 -10.96 12.24
C VAL A 154 1.34 -11.63 12.18
N VAL A 155 1.53 -12.67 11.35
CA VAL A 155 2.84 -13.32 11.15
C VAL A 155 3.85 -12.33 10.61
N LEU A 156 3.49 -11.56 9.57
CA LEU A 156 4.35 -10.52 9.00
C LEU A 156 4.69 -9.43 10.04
N MET A 157 3.71 -9.04 10.86
CA MET A 157 3.91 -8.09 11.94
C MET A 157 4.92 -8.62 12.98
N LEU A 158 4.71 -9.83 13.47
CA LEU A 158 5.57 -10.42 14.49
C LEU A 158 7.01 -10.56 13.98
N GLY A 159 7.19 -11.07 12.76
CA GLY A 159 8.52 -11.18 12.16
C GLY A 159 9.22 -9.83 12.02
N SER A 160 8.49 -8.78 11.61
CA SER A 160 9.05 -7.44 11.43
C SER A 160 9.36 -6.71 12.74
N VAL A 161 8.72 -7.06 13.86
CA VAL A 161 8.90 -6.40 15.16
C VAL A 161 9.89 -7.14 16.04
N LEU A 162 9.81 -8.48 16.08
CA LEU A 162 10.64 -9.30 16.97
C LEU A 162 12.10 -9.35 16.56
N TYR A 163 12.39 -9.22 15.26
CA TYR A 163 13.74 -9.35 14.71
C TYR A 163 14.36 -8.03 14.25
N ASP A 164 13.78 -6.89 14.65
CA ASP A 164 14.28 -5.56 14.28
C ASP A 164 15.63 -5.26 14.95
N GLN A 165 16.71 -5.36 14.20
CA GLN A 165 18.02 -4.89 14.61
C GLN A 165 18.22 -3.46 14.05
N ASP A 166 18.03 -2.46 14.90
CA ASP A 166 18.45 -1.05 14.75
C ASP A 166 17.76 -0.13 13.72
N ASN A 167 16.71 -0.56 13.01
CA ASN A 167 16.06 0.29 12.02
C ASN A 167 14.87 1.09 12.56
N GLY A 168 15.13 2.21 13.21
CA GLY A 168 14.11 3.18 13.59
C GLY A 168 13.78 3.26 15.08
N GLY A 169 14.52 2.58 15.93
CA GLY A 169 14.34 2.64 17.37
C GLY A 169 12.94 2.23 17.86
N LEU A 170 12.63 2.58 19.09
CA LEU A 170 11.34 2.25 19.72
C LEU A 170 10.14 2.86 18.96
N GLY A 171 10.30 4.07 18.40
CA GLY A 171 9.26 4.77 17.65
C GLY A 171 8.89 4.10 16.33
N GLY A 172 9.86 3.62 15.57
CA GLY A 172 9.62 2.92 14.31
C GLY A 172 8.94 1.56 14.52
N ARG A 173 9.34 0.83 15.57
CA ARG A 173 8.67 -0.43 15.97
C ARG A 173 7.22 -0.21 16.37
N ALA A 174 6.97 0.80 17.21
CA ALA A 174 5.62 1.15 17.66
C ALA A 174 4.73 1.56 16.49
N LEU A 175 5.25 2.35 15.53
CA LEU A 175 4.49 2.75 14.36
C LEU A 175 4.13 1.55 13.47
N ARG A 176 5.08 0.64 13.21
CA ARG A 176 4.80 -0.59 12.44
C ARG A 176 3.77 -1.46 13.15
N PHE A 177 3.93 -1.67 14.44
CA PHE A 177 2.97 -2.44 15.25
C PHE A 177 1.56 -1.82 15.17
N PHE A 178 1.46 -0.50 15.32
CA PHE A 178 0.19 0.21 15.24
C PHE A 178 -0.45 0.10 13.83
N CYS A 179 0.32 0.35 12.77
CA CYS A 179 -0.20 0.27 11.39
C CYS A 179 -0.69 -1.14 11.04
N MET A 180 0.07 -2.18 11.41
CA MET A 180 -0.32 -3.56 11.12
C MET A 180 -1.47 -4.05 12.00
N SER A 181 -1.54 -3.61 13.27
CA SER A 181 -2.68 -3.89 14.13
C SER A 181 -3.95 -3.21 13.63
N ALA A 182 -3.85 -1.97 13.14
CA ALA A 182 -4.96 -1.27 12.50
C ALA A 182 -5.42 -1.98 11.21
N MET A 183 -4.48 -2.51 10.42
CA MET A 183 -4.79 -3.30 9.22
C MET A 183 -5.49 -4.61 9.58
N ALA A 184 -5.00 -5.37 10.56
CA ALA A 184 -5.64 -6.61 11.03
C ALA A 184 -7.06 -6.34 11.59
N PHE A 185 -7.24 -5.25 12.33
CA PHE A 185 -8.54 -4.80 12.81
C PHE A 185 -9.47 -4.40 11.66
N ALA A 186 -8.99 -3.66 10.67
CA ALA A 186 -9.76 -3.29 9.48
C ALA A 186 -10.22 -4.52 8.68
N ILE A 187 -9.35 -5.54 8.53
CA ILE A 187 -9.70 -6.82 7.90
C ILE A 187 -10.86 -7.49 8.65
N SER A 188 -10.82 -7.50 9.98
CA SER A 188 -11.85 -8.14 10.80
C SER A 188 -13.22 -7.41 10.76
N ARG A 189 -13.23 -6.12 10.44
CA ARG A 189 -14.43 -5.27 10.40
C ARG A 189 -14.85 -4.88 8.96
N ALA A 190 -14.29 -5.54 7.96
CA ALA A 190 -14.49 -5.19 6.55
C ALA A 190 -15.95 -5.25 6.07
N ASP A 191 -16.84 -5.96 6.76
CA ASP A 191 -18.27 -6.02 6.42
C ASP A 191 -18.93 -4.64 6.49
N ASN A 192 -18.51 -3.78 7.42
CA ASN A 192 -19.13 -2.47 7.63
C ASN A 192 -18.80 -1.48 6.50
N PHE A 193 -17.72 -1.73 5.72
CA PHE A 193 -17.26 -0.86 4.64
C PHE A 193 -16.64 -1.68 3.48
N ALA A 194 -17.33 -2.76 3.11
CA ALA A 194 -16.84 -3.75 2.15
C ALA A 194 -16.37 -3.15 0.82
N ALA A 195 -17.14 -2.23 0.22
CA ALA A 195 -16.78 -1.62 -1.05
C ALA A 195 -15.49 -0.78 -0.96
N LEU A 196 -15.34 -0.01 0.13
CA LEU A 196 -14.12 0.79 0.38
C LEU A 196 -12.91 -0.12 0.64
N ALA A 197 -13.08 -1.15 1.47
CA ALA A 197 -12.04 -2.11 1.79
C ALA A 197 -11.54 -2.86 0.55
N TYR A 198 -12.45 -3.31 -0.30
CA TYR A 198 -12.14 -3.96 -1.58
C TYR A 198 -11.31 -3.04 -2.50
N ARG A 199 -11.77 -1.80 -2.73
CA ARG A 199 -11.07 -0.81 -3.58
C ARG A 199 -9.72 -0.42 -3.02
N ALA A 200 -9.62 -0.19 -1.71
CA ALA A 200 -8.36 0.13 -1.04
C ALA A 200 -7.35 -1.01 -1.17
N THR A 201 -7.78 -2.25 -0.97
CA THR A 201 -6.91 -3.43 -1.09
C THR A 201 -6.41 -3.62 -2.53
N LEU A 202 -7.28 -3.45 -3.52
CA LEU A 202 -6.87 -3.45 -4.93
C LEU A 202 -5.86 -2.33 -5.20
N GLY A 203 -6.13 -1.12 -4.73
CA GLY A 203 -5.22 0.01 -4.88
C GLY A 203 -3.84 -0.26 -4.27
N ILE A 204 -3.79 -0.77 -3.03
CA ILE A 204 -2.54 -1.14 -2.34
C ILE A 204 -1.81 -2.25 -3.11
N MET A 205 -2.51 -3.28 -3.56
CA MET A 205 -1.91 -4.39 -4.31
C MET A 205 -1.27 -3.90 -5.61
N PHE A 206 -1.97 -3.09 -6.41
CA PHE A 206 -1.42 -2.55 -7.65
C PHE A 206 -0.31 -1.51 -7.43
N LEU A 207 -0.38 -0.74 -6.35
CA LEU A 207 0.70 0.15 -5.95
C LEU A 207 1.97 -0.64 -5.60
N ILE A 208 1.85 -1.75 -4.87
CA ILE A 208 2.98 -2.64 -4.55
C ILE A 208 3.53 -3.29 -5.82
N ILE A 209 2.67 -3.76 -6.73
CA ILE A 209 3.08 -4.34 -8.01
C ILE A 209 3.86 -3.30 -8.85
N GLY A 210 3.37 -2.06 -8.93
CA GLY A 210 4.09 -0.98 -9.61
C GLY A 210 5.48 -0.73 -9.00
N TYR A 211 5.57 -0.73 -7.66
CA TYR A 211 6.83 -0.54 -6.95
C TYR A 211 7.78 -1.76 -7.03
N SER A 212 7.27 -2.97 -7.24
CA SER A 212 8.05 -4.21 -7.24
C SER A 212 9.16 -4.22 -8.29
N SER A 213 9.00 -3.51 -9.40
CA SER A 213 10.02 -3.33 -10.42
C SER A 213 11.32 -2.73 -9.86
N TYR A 214 11.22 -2.01 -8.73
CA TYR A 214 12.33 -1.34 -8.06
C TYR A 214 12.96 -2.17 -6.95
N THR A 215 12.18 -2.97 -6.24
CA THR A 215 12.68 -3.83 -5.15
C THR A 215 13.56 -4.97 -5.65
N MET A 216 13.49 -5.29 -6.94
CA MET A 216 14.32 -6.33 -7.57
C MET A 216 15.71 -5.82 -8.00
N VAL A 217 15.96 -4.50 -8.01
CA VAL A 217 17.27 -3.93 -8.41
C VAL A 217 18.41 -4.28 -7.44
N PRO A 218 18.23 -4.34 -6.11
CA PRO A 218 19.29 -4.69 -5.17
C PRO A 218 19.76 -6.15 -5.21
N PHE A 219 19.02 -7.03 -5.89
CA PHE A 219 19.31 -8.47 -5.95
C PHE A 219 20.09 -8.91 -7.20
N ARG A 220 20.65 -7.94 -7.94
CA ARG A 220 21.64 -8.18 -9.01
C ARG A 220 23.07 -7.87 -8.52
#